data_1e2cb4c5353edc1bc7127cb9d5d9a028
#
_entry.id   1e2cb4c5353edc1bc7127cb9d5d9a028
#
_cell.length_a   1.000
_cell.length_b   1.000
_cell.length_c   1.000
_cell.angle_alpha   90.00
_cell.angle_beta   90.00
_cell.angle_gamma   90.00
#
_symmetry.space_group_name_H-M   'P 1'
#
loop_
_entity.id
_entity.type
_entity.pdbx_description
1 polymer ?
#
loop_
_entity_poly.entity_id
_entity_poly.type
_entity_poly.pdbx_seq_one_letter_code
_entity_poly.pdbx_strand_id
1 'polypeptide(L)'
;MKIATAYSIESAAEKAVSESYQQLQQRLGATPDLLMVYYASPYESGVVSHTLSRLAGSECQIHGSTSCLGSMTEEGFHSAGGVGLSLWGMVDPEGDYGTGLAEIGDNPEGAAAEALAQALEQSGRIGEVPTLVWINGAPGQEEALITGGES
;
A
#
# COMPACT_ATOMS: atom_id res chain seq x y z
N MET A 1 18.45 -4.31 -3.64
CA MET A 1 17.28 -3.47 -3.32
C MET A 1 17.34 -2.15 -4.07
N LYS A 2 16.23 -1.71 -4.69
CA LYS A 2 16.07 -0.42 -5.37
C LYS A 2 14.69 0.16 -5.02
N ILE A 3 14.62 1.44 -4.69
CA ILE A 3 13.39 2.12 -4.26
C ILE A 3 13.17 3.33 -5.15
N ALA A 4 11.92 3.62 -5.47
CA ALA A 4 11.49 4.83 -6.16
C ALA A 4 10.08 5.24 -5.73
N THR A 5 9.75 6.49 -5.97
CA THR A 5 8.41 7.04 -5.80
C THR A 5 7.91 7.56 -7.15
N ALA A 6 6.61 7.76 -7.24
CA ALA A 6 5.96 8.42 -8.35
C ALA A 6 4.63 9.02 -7.88
N TYR A 7 4.08 9.96 -8.63
CA TYR A 7 2.79 10.55 -8.28
C TYR A 7 2.00 10.98 -9.52
N SER A 8 0.72 11.17 -9.34
CA SER A 8 -0.14 11.82 -10.31
C SER A 8 -1.21 12.68 -9.62
N ILE A 9 -1.62 13.75 -10.28
CA ILE A 9 -2.71 14.65 -9.88
C ILE A 9 -3.85 14.63 -10.88
N GLU A 10 -3.91 13.63 -11.74
CA GLU A 10 -5.00 13.42 -12.69
C GLU A 10 -6.31 13.15 -11.97
N SER A 11 -7.39 13.73 -12.44
CA SER A 11 -8.71 13.63 -11.78
C SER A 11 -9.34 12.23 -11.88
N ALA A 12 -9.07 11.50 -12.95
CA ALA A 12 -9.57 10.15 -13.16
C ALA A 12 -8.65 9.13 -12.48
N ALA A 13 -9.18 8.33 -11.54
CA ALA A 13 -8.42 7.39 -10.75
C ALA A 13 -7.59 6.40 -11.60
N GLU A 14 -8.20 5.79 -12.62
CA GLU A 14 -7.50 4.85 -13.51
C GLU A 14 -6.32 5.50 -14.24
N LYS A 15 -6.50 6.75 -14.69
CA LYS A 15 -5.44 7.49 -15.35
C LYS A 15 -4.32 7.87 -14.38
N ALA A 16 -4.68 8.34 -13.18
CA ALA A 16 -3.73 8.68 -12.12
C ALA A 16 -2.86 7.48 -11.75
N VAL A 17 -3.46 6.31 -11.55
CA VAL A 17 -2.76 5.06 -11.27
C VAL A 17 -1.84 4.66 -12.43
N SER A 18 -2.36 4.67 -13.66
CA SER A 18 -1.59 4.25 -14.84
C SER A 18 -0.38 5.14 -15.09
N GLU A 19 -0.55 6.45 -14.96
CA GLU A 19 0.53 7.43 -15.13
C GLU A 19 1.61 7.29 -14.04
N SER A 20 1.20 7.24 -12.77
CA SER A 20 2.15 7.09 -11.66
C SER A 20 2.87 5.73 -11.71
N TYR A 21 2.18 4.65 -12.06
CA TYR A 21 2.80 3.34 -12.19
C TYR A 21 3.83 3.30 -13.34
N GLN A 22 3.52 3.90 -14.48
CA GLN A 22 4.46 4.00 -15.59
C GLN A 22 5.73 4.79 -15.20
N GLN A 23 5.59 5.91 -14.50
CA GLN A 23 6.72 6.67 -13.97
C GLN A 23 7.54 5.82 -12.99
N LEU A 24 6.86 5.12 -12.07
CA LEU A 24 7.52 4.25 -11.10
C LEU A 24 8.33 3.14 -11.78
N GLN A 25 7.75 2.45 -12.75
CA GLN A 25 8.46 1.41 -13.53
C GLN A 25 9.69 1.94 -14.26
N GLN A 26 9.59 3.13 -14.85
CA GLN A 26 10.74 3.77 -15.52
C GLN A 26 11.87 4.07 -14.52
N ARG A 27 11.52 4.52 -13.32
CA ARG A 27 12.49 4.81 -12.24
C ARG A 27 13.10 3.53 -11.67
N LEU A 28 12.32 2.49 -11.46
CA LEU A 28 12.78 1.19 -10.93
C LEU A 28 13.54 0.36 -11.98
N GLY A 29 13.08 0.37 -13.22
CA GLY A 29 13.60 -0.46 -14.30
C GLY A 29 13.10 -1.91 -14.26
N ALA A 30 12.21 -2.24 -13.33
CA ALA A 30 11.58 -3.56 -13.16
C ALA A 30 10.21 -3.41 -12.49
N THR A 31 9.42 -4.49 -12.47
CA THR A 31 8.22 -4.60 -11.65
C THR A 31 8.60 -4.61 -10.17
N PRO A 32 7.95 -3.85 -9.30
CA PRO A 32 8.23 -3.86 -7.87
C PRO A 32 7.77 -5.17 -7.22
N ASP A 33 8.51 -5.64 -6.21
CA ASP A 33 8.12 -6.75 -5.33
C ASP A 33 7.13 -6.27 -4.26
N LEU A 34 7.32 -5.03 -3.77
CA LEU A 34 6.41 -4.35 -2.85
C LEU A 34 6.04 -2.96 -3.39
N LEU A 35 4.76 -2.63 -3.30
CA LEU A 35 4.19 -1.35 -3.72
C LEU A 35 3.28 -0.79 -2.65
N MET A 36 3.52 0.45 -2.25
CA MET A 36 2.64 1.21 -1.38
C MET A 36 1.93 2.30 -2.17
N VAL A 37 0.62 2.44 -1.95
CA VAL A 37 -0.21 3.47 -2.57
C VAL A 37 -0.93 4.31 -1.54
N TYR A 38 -0.82 5.64 -1.68
CA TYR A 38 -1.62 6.60 -0.92
C TYR A 38 -2.34 7.52 -1.89
N TYR A 39 -3.64 7.67 -1.71
CA TYR A 39 -4.48 8.41 -2.65
C TYR A 39 -5.57 9.21 -1.94
N ALA A 40 -5.91 10.34 -2.53
CA ALA A 40 -6.94 11.23 -2.00
C ALA A 40 -8.32 10.57 -2.00
N SER A 41 -9.13 10.85 -0.98
CA SER A 41 -10.44 10.24 -0.76
C SER A 41 -11.46 10.39 -1.91
N PRO A 42 -11.38 11.39 -2.83
CA PRO A 42 -12.28 11.42 -3.99
C PRO A 42 -12.05 10.30 -5.01
N TYR A 43 -10.90 9.63 -4.99
CA TYR A 43 -10.69 8.47 -5.87
C TYR A 43 -11.44 7.23 -5.36
N GLU A 44 -12.06 6.51 -6.26
CA GLU A 44 -12.76 5.25 -5.95
C GLU A 44 -11.74 4.14 -5.65
N SER A 45 -11.75 3.62 -4.41
CA SER A 45 -10.76 2.63 -3.93
C SER A 45 -10.74 1.36 -4.79
N GLY A 46 -11.92 0.89 -5.24
CA GLY A 46 -12.02 -0.28 -6.11
C GLY A 46 -11.33 -0.07 -7.46
N VAL A 47 -11.42 1.14 -8.05
CA VAL A 47 -10.72 1.47 -9.30
C VAL A 47 -9.22 1.52 -9.08
N VAL A 48 -8.76 2.13 -7.98
CA VAL A 48 -7.33 2.20 -7.65
C VAL A 48 -6.74 0.81 -7.47
N SER A 49 -7.34 -0.03 -6.61
CA SER A 49 -6.83 -1.37 -6.32
C SER A 49 -6.84 -2.28 -7.54
N HIS A 50 -7.95 -2.31 -8.29
CA HIS A 50 -8.06 -3.13 -9.50
C HIS A 50 -7.04 -2.73 -10.57
N THR A 51 -6.87 -1.42 -10.79
CA THR A 51 -5.91 -0.93 -11.79
C THR A 51 -4.47 -1.27 -11.40
N LEU A 52 -4.10 -1.07 -10.12
CA LEU A 52 -2.78 -1.44 -9.61
C LEU A 52 -2.50 -2.94 -9.73
N SER A 53 -3.43 -3.79 -9.28
CA SER A 53 -3.27 -5.24 -9.37
C SER A 53 -3.09 -5.72 -10.81
N ARG A 54 -3.83 -5.14 -11.75
CA ARG A 54 -3.69 -5.45 -13.19
C ARG A 54 -2.33 -5.02 -13.75
N LEU A 55 -1.78 -3.88 -13.32
CA LEU A 55 -0.52 -3.35 -13.82
C LEU A 55 0.71 -4.01 -13.18
N ALA A 56 0.65 -4.27 -11.87
CA ALA A 56 1.76 -4.84 -11.11
C ALA A 56 1.85 -6.36 -11.20
N GLY A 57 0.73 -7.03 -11.49
CA GLY A 57 0.66 -8.50 -11.56
C GLY A 57 0.52 -9.14 -10.17
N SER A 58 0.41 -10.48 -10.16
CA SER A 58 0.11 -11.26 -8.95
C SER A 58 1.26 -11.38 -7.96
N GLU A 59 2.48 -11.20 -8.43
CA GLU A 59 3.68 -11.39 -7.59
C GLU A 59 4.01 -10.15 -6.75
N CYS A 60 3.52 -8.97 -7.15
CA CYS A 60 3.75 -7.73 -6.42
C CYS A 60 2.81 -7.63 -5.21
N GLN A 61 3.37 -7.45 -4.02
CA GLN A 61 2.59 -7.16 -2.82
C GLN A 61 2.18 -5.69 -2.82
N ILE A 62 0.87 -5.43 -2.69
CA ILE A 62 0.31 -4.06 -2.74
C ILE A 62 -0.33 -3.73 -1.40
N HIS A 63 0.14 -2.66 -0.78
CA HIS A 63 -0.40 -2.11 0.46
C HIS A 63 -0.71 -0.63 0.30
N GLY A 64 -1.68 -0.12 1.03
CA GLY A 64 -1.96 1.32 1.03
C GLY A 64 -3.29 1.70 1.63
N SER A 65 -3.56 2.98 1.58
CA SER A 65 -4.81 3.53 2.11
C SER A 65 -5.17 4.86 1.45
N THR A 66 -6.36 5.35 1.79
CA THR A 66 -6.77 6.71 1.47
C THR A 66 -6.01 7.73 2.32
N SER A 67 -5.72 8.87 1.73
CA SER A 67 -5.33 10.12 2.38
C SER A 67 -6.48 11.13 2.28
N CYS A 68 -6.38 12.30 2.93
CA CYS A 68 -7.48 13.27 2.87
C CYS A 68 -7.61 13.93 1.49
N LEU A 69 -6.67 14.80 1.13
CA LEU A 69 -6.80 15.71 -0.01
C LEU A 69 -5.61 15.66 -0.97
N GLY A 70 -4.74 14.72 -0.81
CA GLY A 70 -3.53 14.58 -1.62
C GLY A 70 -2.54 13.62 -0.99
N SER A 71 -1.39 13.50 -1.58
CA SER A 71 -0.32 12.60 -1.15
C SER A 71 1.04 13.28 -1.22
N MET A 72 2.07 12.64 -0.69
CA MET A 72 3.40 13.20 -0.57
C MET A 72 4.46 12.24 -1.11
N THR A 73 5.45 12.78 -1.79
CA THR A 73 6.70 12.11 -2.13
C THR A 73 7.89 12.97 -1.68
N GLU A 74 9.12 12.58 -1.96
CA GLU A 74 10.31 13.40 -1.75
C GLU A 74 10.29 14.71 -2.58
N GLU A 75 9.47 14.77 -3.62
CA GLU A 75 9.30 15.97 -4.45
C GLU A 75 8.32 16.99 -3.84
N GLY A 76 7.61 16.61 -2.76
CA GLY A 76 6.70 17.48 -2.02
C GLY A 76 5.27 16.95 -1.96
N PHE A 77 4.33 17.84 -1.66
CA PHE A 77 2.90 17.55 -1.57
C PHE A 77 2.22 17.70 -2.93
N HIS A 78 1.48 16.67 -3.31
CA HIS A 78 0.80 16.57 -4.61
C HIS A 78 -0.71 16.58 -4.43
N SER A 79 -1.34 17.64 -4.90
CA SER A 79 -2.80 17.80 -4.89
C SER A 79 -3.24 18.79 -5.95
N ALA A 80 -4.28 18.47 -6.69
CA ALA A 80 -4.97 19.39 -7.59
C ALA A 80 -6.48 19.27 -7.41
N GLY A 81 -7.11 20.32 -6.89
CA GLY A 81 -8.54 20.28 -6.58
C GLY A 81 -8.95 19.22 -5.55
N GLY A 82 -8.04 18.85 -4.65
CA GLY A 82 -8.28 17.82 -3.62
C GLY A 82 -8.05 16.38 -4.09
N VAL A 83 -7.45 16.17 -5.28
CA VAL A 83 -7.06 14.85 -5.76
C VAL A 83 -5.55 14.75 -5.90
N GLY A 84 -5.01 13.57 -5.64
CA GLY A 84 -3.60 13.24 -5.76
C GLY A 84 -3.36 11.80 -5.33
N LEU A 85 -2.43 11.14 -5.99
CA LEU A 85 -2.04 9.76 -5.71
C LEU A 85 -0.53 9.68 -5.77
N SER A 86 0.07 8.98 -4.81
CA SER A 86 1.49 8.64 -4.82
C SER A 86 1.70 7.14 -4.69
N LEU A 87 2.74 6.67 -5.34
CA LEU A 87 3.26 5.32 -5.25
C LEU A 87 4.67 5.37 -4.67
N TRP A 88 4.96 4.41 -3.80
CA TRP A 88 6.29 4.02 -3.40
C TRP A 88 6.49 2.56 -3.78
N GLY A 89 7.53 2.25 -4.50
CA GLY A 89 7.80 0.89 -4.95
C GLY A 89 9.23 0.46 -4.66
N MET A 90 9.38 -0.83 -4.38
CA MET A 90 10.66 -1.45 -4.08
C MET A 90 10.86 -2.70 -4.92
N VAL A 91 12.06 -2.81 -5.52
CA VAL A 91 12.57 -4.02 -6.14
C VAL A 91 13.62 -4.61 -5.21
N ASP A 92 13.32 -5.77 -4.65
CA ASP A 92 14.17 -6.50 -3.71
C ASP A 92 13.91 -8.01 -3.80
N PRO A 93 14.52 -8.70 -4.78
CA PRO A 93 14.24 -10.11 -5.04
C PRO A 93 14.71 -11.07 -3.95
N GLU A 94 15.42 -10.58 -2.94
CA GLU A 94 15.85 -11.34 -1.77
C GLU A 94 14.95 -11.13 -0.54
N GLY A 95 14.00 -10.18 -0.63
CA GLY A 95 13.06 -9.88 0.44
C GLY A 95 11.79 -10.72 0.35
N ASP A 96 11.22 -11.06 1.50
CA ASP A 96 9.93 -11.73 1.61
C ASP A 96 8.89 -10.72 2.11
N TYR A 97 7.90 -10.46 1.28
CA TYR A 97 6.85 -9.49 1.53
C TYR A 97 5.49 -10.18 1.53
N GLY A 98 4.61 -9.75 2.41
CA GLY A 98 3.23 -10.19 2.43
C GLY A 98 2.32 -9.06 2.84
N THR A 99 1.09 -9.12 2.37
CA THR A 99 0.03 -8.17 2.74
C THR A 99 -1.17 -8.91 3.28
N GLY A 100 -1.86 -8.31 4.23
CA GLY A 100 -3.09 -8.85 4.81
C GLY A 100 -4.12 -7.75 5.00
N LEU A 101 -5.38 -8.13 4.98
CA LEU A 101 -6.51 -7.22 5.16
C LEU A 101 -7.57 -7.91 6.00
N ALA A 102 -8.00 -7.23 7.06
CA ALA A 102 -9.13 -7.68 7.88
C ALA A 102 -10.06 -6.52 8.19
N GLU A 103 -11.34 -6.83 8.33
CA GLU A 103 -12.34 -5.83 8.71
C GLU A 103 -12.25 -5.58 10.22
N ILE A 104 -12.08 -4.32 10.61
CA ILE A 104 -11.88 -3.95 12.03
C ILE A 104 -13.11 -4.31 12.89
N GLY A 105 -14.33 -4.03 12.41
CA GLY A 105 -15.56 -4.30 13.14
C GLY A 105 -15.51 -3.81 14.61
N ASP A 106 -15.98 -4.65 15.52
CA ASP A 106 -15.97 -4.39 16.98
C ASP A 106 -14.72 -4.97 17.67
N ASN A 107 -13.80 -5.59 16.93
CA ASN A 107 -12.60 -6.23 17.47
C ASN A 107 -11.33 -5.85 16.68
N PRO A 108 -10.81 -4.63 16.88
CA PRO A 108 -9.63 -4.16 16.16
C PRO A 108 -8.36 -4.96 16.45
N GLU A 109 -8.21 -5.48 17.68
CA GLU A 109 -7.09 -6.34 18.06
C GLU A 109 -7.10 -7.66 17.25
N GLY A 110 -8.25 -8.33 17.21
CA GLY A 110 -8.40 -9.56 16.40
C GLY A 110 -8.23 -9.31 14.92
N ALA A 111 -8.69 -8.18 14.40
CA ALA A 111 -8.51 -7.81 12.99
C ALA A 111 -7.03 -7.60 12.64
N ALA A 112 -6.25 -6.97 13.51
CA ALA A 112 -4.81 -6.79 13.31
C ALA A 112 -4.07 -8.13 13.32
N ALA A 113 -4.38 -9.01 14.27
CA ALA A 113 -3.81 -10.36 14.34
C ALA A 113 -4.15 -11.18 13.06
N GLU A 114 -5.39 -11.11 12.59
CA GLU A 114 -5.82 -11.77 11.36
C GLU A 114 -5.08 -11.24 10.13
N ALA A 115 -5.00 -9.91 9.98
CA ALA A 115 -4.28 -9.30 8.86
C ALA A 115 -2.79 -9.66 8.87
N LEU A 116 -2.15 -9.68 10.03
CA LEU A 116 -0.76 -10.11 10.16
C LEU A 116 -0.58 -11.59 9.81
N ALA A 117 -1.46 -12.46 10.26
CA ALA A 117 -1.41 -13.88 9.91
C ALA A 117 -1.51 -14.10 8.39
N GLN A 118 -2.42 -13.38 7.71
CA GLN A 118 -2.55 -13.41 6.25
C GLN A 118 -1.25 -12.93 5.56
N ALA A 119 -0.63 -11.85 6.05
CA ALA A 119 0.62 -11.34 5.50
C ALA A 119 1.77 -12.34 5.67
N LEU A 120 1.89 -13.00 6.82
CA LEU A 120 2.88 -14.04 7.07
C LEU A 120 2.65 -15.28 6.20
N GLU A 121 1.41 -15.65 5.95
CA GLU A 121 1.07 -16.75 5.03
C GLU A 121 1.47 -16.41 3.59
N GLN A 122 1.14 -15.20 3.13
CA GLN A 122 1.51 -14.75 1.78
C GLN A 122 3.02 -14.66 1.56
N SER A 123 3.78 -14.23 2.56
CA SER A 123 5.25 -14.18 2.50
C SER A 123 5.90 -15.54 2.63
N GLY A 124 5.15 -16.61 2.95
CA GLY A 124 5.68 -17.95 3.24
C GLY A 124 6.43 -18.04 4.58
N ARG A 125 6.19 -17.10 5.51
CA ARG A 125 6.92 -16.96 6.79
C ARG A 125 6.03 -17.22 8.01
N ILE A 126 5.10 -18.17 7.90
CA ILE A 126 4.20 -18.56 9.01
C ILE A 126 5.03 -18.94 10.24
N GLY A 127 4.73 -18.33 11.38
CA GLY A 127 5.39 -18.60 12.66
C GLY A 127 6.75 -17.93 12.85
N GLU A 128 7.18 -17.11 11.92
CA GLU A 128 8.35 -16.26 12.06
C GLU A 128 7.99 -14.86 12.54
N VAL A 129 8.90 -14.21 13.26
CA VAL A 129 8.71 -12.80 13.66
C VAL A 129 9.16 -11.91 12.50
N PRO A 130 8.27 -11.05 11.97
CA PRO A 130 8.62 -10.17 10.87
C PRO A 130 9.64 -9.10 11.31
N THR A 131 10.52 -8.71 10.42
CA THR A 131 11.49 -7.62 10.68
C THR A 131 10.79 -6.26 10.76
N LEU A 132 9.72 -6.06 10.01
CA LEU A 132 8.93 -4.84 9.97
C LEU A 132 7.46 -5.17 9.70
N VAL A 133 6.58 -4.56 10.47
CA VAL A 133 5.13 -4.56 10.21
C VAL A 133 4.70 -3.13 9.95
N TRP A 134 4.01 -2.91 8.83
CA TRP A 134 3.39 -1.64 8.49
C TRP A 134 1.87 -1.78 8.55
N ILE A 135 1.23 -1.01 9.42
CA ILE A 135 -0.22 -1.09 9.65
C ILE A 135 -0.88 0.24 9.23
N ASN A 136 -1.90 0.15 8.40
CA ASN A 136 -2.86 1.22 8.17
C ASN A 136 -4.20 0.82 8.79
N GLY A 137 -4.74 1.66 9.64
CA GLY A 137 -6.01 1.39 10.32
C GLY A 137 -6.85 2.65 10.49
N ALA A 138 -8.07 2.47 11.02
CA ALA A 138 -8.93 3.59 11.34
C ALA A 138 -8.37 4.41 12.50
N PRO A 139 -8.46 5.75 12.45
CA PRO A 139 -8.01 6.61 13.53
C PRO A 139 -8.68 6.29 14.86
N GLY A 140 -7.90 6.31 15.95
CA GLY A 140 -8.38 6.04 17.32
C GLY A 140 -8.37 4.58 17.72
N GLN A 141 -7.82 3.69 16.89
CA GLN A 141 -7.69 2.26 17.18
C GLN A 141 -6.23 1.80 17.31
N GLU A 142 -5.29 2.72 17.34
CA GLU A 142 -3.85 2.46 17.20
C GLU A 142 -3.32 1.48 18.26
N GLU A 143 -3.72 1.66 19.55
CA GLU A 143 -3.27 0.78 20.62
C GLU A 143 -3.74 -0.67 20.42
N ALA A 144 -5.02 -0.85 20.07
CA ALA A 144 -5.58 -2.17 19.83
C ALA A 144 -4.96 -2.86 18.61
N LEU A 145 -4.70 -2.10 17.54
CA LEU A 145 -4.04 -2.63 16.34
C LEU A 145 -2.60 -3.06 16.63
N ILE A 146 -1.85 -2.32 17.45
CA ILE A 146 -0.50 -2.70 17.88
C ILE A 146 -0.55 -3.97 18.72
N THR A 147 -1.43 -4.02 19.73
CA THR A 147 -1.58 -5.19 20.61
C THR A 147 -1.91 -6.46 19.81
N GLY A 148 -2.82 -6.36 18.85
CA GLY A 148 -3.16 -7.49 17.97
C GLY A 148 -2.00 -7.92 17.05
N GLY A 149 -1.15 -6.98 16.64
CA GLY A 149 0.05 -7.26 15.85
C GLY A 149 1.21 -7.88 16.64
N GLU A 150 1.16 -7.83 17.98
CA GLU A 150 2.17 -8.43 18.87
C GLU A 150 1.77 -9.85 19.34
N SER A 151 0.53 -10.25 19.12
CA SER A 151 -0.02 -11.54 19.56
C SER A 151 0.22 -12.65 18.53
#